data_91909bde34f4e3f381d81aaccda29f21
#
_entry.id   91909bde34f4e3f381d81aaccda29f21
#
_cell.length_a   1.000
_cell.length_b   1.000
_cell.length_c   1.000
_cell.angle_alpha   90.00
_cell.angle_beta   90.00
_cell.angle_gamma   90.00
#
_symmetry.space_group_name_H-M   'P 1'
#
loop_
_entity.id
_entity.type
_entity.pdbx_description
1 polymer ?
#
loop_
_entity_poly.entity_id
_entity_poly.type
_entity_poly.pdbx_seq_one_letter_code
_entity_poly.pdbx_strand_id
1 'polypeptide(L)'
;MAQSARWLKIPYHLNMTLHSDHSIRVVVDATDLHAGQPGERALEQRDVPTDSRIILRSLKAGESMTHDGGKLLEVLVVRGLLSLNGEDLGPTSYARLAPGVPATFTSTEASMVYLNERTPMEPETDSYALRGDALDWRQGMVPGLKVTSLHQGLTKHTALVRWAPETQFNPHTHVGGEEILVLEGVFRDEYGSYPAGTWIRSPHMSNHRPFTGPEGATILVKVGHLDVA
;
A
#
# COMPACT_ATOMS: atom_id res chain seq x y z
N MET A 1 -27.75 15.65 2.36
CA MET A 1 -27.73 14.38 3.14
C MET A 1 -26.66 13.51 2.51
N ALA A 2 -25.50 13.43 3.17
CA ALA A 2 -24.37 12.61 2.70
C ALA A 2 -24.73 11.14 2.92
N GLN A 3 -24.76 10.36 1.84
CA GLN A 3 -24.87 8.90 1.94
C GLN A 3 -23.52 8.38 2.44
N SER A 4 -23.46 7.99 3.71
CA SER A 4 -22.35 7.21 4.25
C SER A 4 -22.34 5.85 3.53
N ALA A 5 -21.34 5.62 2.69
CA ALA A 5 -21.10 4.29 2.15
C ALA A 5 -20.71 3.37 3.33
N ARG A 6 -21.70 2.69 3.90
CA ARG A 6 -21.44 1.57 4.81
C ARG A 6 -20.64 0.55 4.00
N TRP A 7 -19.57 0.04 4.60
CA TRP A 7 -18.92 -1.19 4.12
C TRP A 7 -20.02 -2.20 3.87
N LEU A 8 -20.26 -2.55 2.61
CA LEU A 8 -21.13 -3.67 2.29
C LEU A 8 -20.54 -4.87 3.05
N LYS A 9 -21.25 -5.29 4.12
CA LYS A 9 -21.04 -6.62 4.70
C LYS A 9 -21.42 -7.60 3.60
N ILE A 10 -20.44 -8.04 2.82
CA ILE A 10 -20.60 -9.23 1.99
C ILE A 10 -20.91 -10.35 2.99
N PRO A 11 -22.01 -11.08 2.83
CA PRO A 11 -22.37 -12.11 3.77
C PRO A 11 -21.19 -13.10 3.88
N TYR A 12 -20.76 -13.35 5.12
CA TYR A 12 -19.66 -14.23 5.52
C TYR A 12 -19.92 -15.71 5.15
N HIS A 13 -20.08 -16.05 3.89
CA HIS A 13 -20.26 -17.44 3.45
C HIS A 13 -19.76 -17.71 2.04
N LEU A 14 -18.58 -17.20 1.70
CA LEU A 14 -17.71 -17.80 0.68
C LEU A 14 -16.30 -17.46 1.11
N ASN A 15 -15.54 -18.45 1.58
CA ASN A 15 -14.09 -18.38 1.78
C ASN A 15 -13.44 -18.05 0.42
N MET A 16 -13.43 -16.77 0.05
CA MET A 16 -12.76 -16.29 -1.15
C MET A 16 -11.40 -15.72 -0.75
N THR A 17 -10.40 -16.60 -0.67
CA THR A 17 -9.02 -16.13 -0.62
C THR A 17 -8.60 -15.67 -2.03
N LEU A 18 -7.96 -14.51 -2.10
CA LEU A 18 -7.39 -13.97 -3.33
C LEU A 18 -5.89 -13.79 -3.12
N HIS A 19 -5.06 -14.37 -3.99
CA HIS A 19 -3.60 -14.27 -3.91
C HIS A 19 -3.02 -14.63 -2.53
N SER A 20 -3.62 -15.60 -1.84
CA SER A 20 -3.26 -15.97 -0.46
C SER A 20 -1.99 -16.83 -0.35
N ASP A 21 -1.52 -17.40 -1.44
CA ASP A 21 -0.30 -18.19 -1.47
C ASP A 21 0.94 -17.28 -1.54
N HIS A 22 1.60 -17.10 -0.40
CA HIS A 22 2.80 -16.28 -0.28
C HIS A 22 4.08 -16.93 -0.83
N SER A 23 4.02 -18.19 -1.28
CA SER A 23 5.15 -18.87 -1.93
C SER A 23 5.32 -18.53 -3.41
N ILE A 24 4.32 -17.88 -4.01
CA ILE A 24 4.34 -17.49 -5.43
C ILE A 24 4.41 -15.97 -5.61
N ARG A 25 5.06 -15.56 -6.70
CA ARG A 25 5.01 -14.17 -7.14
C ARG A 25 3.65 -13.86 -7.76
N VAL A 26 3.09 -12.70 -7.39
CA VAL A 26 1.83 -12.19 -7.93
C VAL A 26 2.04 -10.80 -8.50
N VAL A 27 1.40 -10.51 -9.63
CA VAL A 27 1.33 -9.17 -10.23
C VAL A 27 -0.14 -8.86 -10.52
N VAL A 28 -0.63 -7.75 -9.98
CA VAL A 28 -2.00 -7.28 -10.22
C VAL A 28 -1.93 -5.93 -10.95
N ASP A 29 -2.55 -5.88 -12.11
CA ASP A 29 -2.72 -4.64 -12.86
C ASP A 29 -4.01 -3.94 -12.42
N ALA A 30 -3.88 -2.72 -11.91
CA ALA A 30 -4.98 -1.84 -11.54
C ALA A 30 -4.84 -0.47 -12.24
N THR A 31 -4.17 -0.41 -13.37
CA THR A 31 -3.93 0.82 -14.15
C THR A 31 -5.23 1.43 -14.70
N ASP A 32 -6.29 0.64 -14.83
CA ASP A 32 -7.63 1.04 -15.23
C ASP A 32 -8.46 1.68 -14.10
N LEU A 33 -7.98 1.64 -12.85
CA LEU A 33 -8.65 2.29 -11.73
C LEU A 33 -8.29 3.77 -11.68
N HIS A 34 -9.30 4.65 -11.79
CA HIS A 34 -9.10 6.10 -11.83
C HIS A 34 -9.75 6.79 -10.63
N ALA A 35 -9.03 7.78 -10.07
CA ALA A 35 -9.56 8.59 -8.97
C ALA A 35 -10.89 9.25 -9.34
N GLY A 36 -11.88 9.20 -8.43
CA GLY A 36 -13.21 9.78 -8.62
C GLY A 36 -14.21 8.93 -9.41
N GLN A 37 -13.77 7.86 -10.05
CA GLN A 37 -14.66 6.83 -10.59
C GLN A 37 -14.87 5.76 -9.50
N PRO A 38 -16.10 5.46 -9.08
CA PRO A 38 -16.31 4.45 -8.06
C PRO A 38 -15.71 3.12 -8.46
N GLY A 39 -14.85 2.58 -7.67
CA GLY A 39 -14.21 1.29 -7.94
C GLY A 39 -13.22 0.88 -6.87
N GLU A 40 -13.01 -0.41 -6.84
CA GLU A 40 -12.07 -1.06 -5.93
C GLU A 40 -11.38 -2.19 -6.69
N ARG A 41 -10.07 -2.31 -6.49
CA ARG A 41 -9.29 -3.44 -6.95
C ARG A 41 -8.74 -4.18 -5.73
N ALA A 42 -9.22 -5.40 -5.51
CA ALA A 42 -8.63 -6.27 -4.50
C ALA A 42 -7.25 -6.75 -5.00
N LEU A 43 -6.25 -6.59 -4.16
CA LEU A 43 -4.87 -7.00 -4.42
C LEU A 43 -4.58 -8.32 -3.71
N GLU A 44 -5.01 -8.43 -2.45
CA GLU A 44 -4.90 -9.64 -1.64
C GLU A 44 -6.07 -9.76 -0.67
N GLN A 45 -6.51 -11.00 -0.42
CA GLN A 45 -7.41 -11.33 0.69
C GLN A 45 -7.03 -12.69 1.27
N ARG A 46 -6.85 -12.74 2.59
CA ARG A 46 -6.52 -13.95 3.36
C ARG A 46 -7.43 -14.06 4.57
N ASP A 47 -7.85 -15.28 4.88
CA ASP A 47 -8.70 -15.54 6.05
C ASP A 47 -7.87 -15.94 7.28
N VAL A 48 -6.77 -16.67 7.08
CA VAL A 48 -5.87 -17.13 8.15
C VAL A 48 -4.42 -17.15 7.64
N PRO A 49 -3.42 -16.98 8.54
CA PRO A 49 -3.53 -16.70 9.97
C PRO A 49 -3.85 -15.25 10.32
N THR A 50 -3.74 -14.30 9.36
CA THR A 50 -3.77 -12.86 9.65
C THR A 50 -5.05 -12.15 9.25
N ASP A 51 -6.02 -12.85 8.64
CA ASP A 51 -7.26 -12.23 8.13
C ASP A 51 -6.98 -10.83 7.55
N SER A 52 -6.26 -10.81 6.42
CA SER A 52 -5.77 -9.58 5.79
C SER A 52 -6.52 -9.27 4.50
N ARG A 53 -6.67 -7.97 4.24
CA ARG A 53 -7.23 -7.45 3.00
C ARG A 53 -6.42 -6.27 2.51
N ILE A 54 -5.93 -6.35 1.28
CA ILE A 54 -5.21 -5.27 0.61
C ILE A 54 -6.00 -4.85 -0.62
N ILE A 55 -6.29 -3.56 -0.74
CA ILE A 55 -7.06 -3.02 -1.86
C ILE A 55 -6.53 -1.66 -2.32
N LEU A 56 -6.74 -1.36 -3.60
CA LEU A 56 -6.79 -0.01 -4.12
C LEU A 56 -8.25 0.42 -4.22
N ARG A 57 -8.58 1.59 -3.70
CA ARG A 57 -9.94 2.14 -3.73
C ARG A 57 -9.95 3.55 -4.28
N SER A 58 -10.87 3.79 -5.19
CA SER A 58 -11.20 5.12 -5.70
C SER A 58 -12.39 5.70 -4.96
N LEU A 59 -12.29 6.97 -4.58
CA LEU A 59 -13.30 7.73 -3.86
C LEU A 59 -13.68 8.97 -4.65
N LYS A 60 -14.96 9.30 -4.66
CA LYS A 60 -15.46 10.59 -5.16
C LYS A 60 -15.24 11.70 -4.12
N ALA A 61 -15.22 12.94 -4.58
CA ALA A 61 -15.30 14.09 -3.68
C ALA A 61 -16.55 13.99 -2.78
N GLY A 62 -16.39 14.21 -1.48
CA GLY A 62 -17.41 14.08 -0.46
C GLY A 62 -17.71 12.63 -0.01
N GLU A 63 -17.11 11.62 -0.62
CA GLU A 63 -17.27 10.24 -0.18
C GLU A 63 -16.47 9.98 1.10
N SER A 64 -17.08 9.24 2.02
CA SER A 64 -16.42 8.85 3.27
C SER A 64 -16.29 7.34 3.36
N MET A 65 -15.21 6.90 4.00
CA MET A 65 -14.99 5.52 4.41
C MET A 65 -14.75 5.45 5.92
N THR A 66 -15.28 4.42 6.56
CA THR A 66 -15.15 4.22 8.01
C THR A 66 -14.39 2.93 8.29
N HIS A 67 -13.50 2.99 9.25
CA HIS A 67 -12.83 1.86 9.88
C HIS A 67 -13.38 1.70 11.30
N ASP A 68 -13.82 0.52 11.67
CA ASP A 68 -14.46 0.25 12.97
C ASP A 68 -13.45 0.05 14.12
N GLY A 69 -12.17 -0.03 13.80
CA GLY A 69 -11.10 -0.30 14.75
C GLY A 69 -10.92 -1.79 15.09
N GLY A 70 -11.63 -2.70 14.41
CA GLY A 70 -11.49 -4.14 14.69
C GLY A 70 -10.12 -4.72 14.32
N LYS A 71 -9.42 -4.09 13.40
CA LYS A 71 -8.11 -4.52 12.88
C LYS A 71 -7.12 -3.37 12.83
N LEU A 72 -5.88 -3.70 12.57
CA LEU A 72 -4.89 -2.72 12.16
C LEU A 72 -5.21 -2.26 10.74
N LEU A 73 -5.19 -0.95 10.51
CA LEU A 73 -5.36 -0.35 9.19
C LEU A 73 -4.15 0.51 8.83
N GLU A 74 -3.61 0.28 7.64
CA GLU A 74 -2.65 1.17 6.99
C GLU A 74 -3.33 1.81 5.76
N VAL A 75 -3.23 3.13 5.64
CA VAL A 75 -3.78 3.92 4.53
C VAL A 75 -2.65 4.70 3.89
N LEU A 76 -2.50 4.62 2.57
CA LEU A 76 -1.65 5.52 1.79
C LEU A 76 -2.53 6.27 0.78
N VAL A 77 -2.42 7.59 0.76
CA VAL A 77 -3.05 8.40 -0.27
C VAL A 77 -2.20 8.33 -1.54
N VAL A 78 -2.72 7.67 -2.56
CA VAL A 78 -2.05 7.55 -3.86
C VAL A 78 -2.24 8.83 -4.67
N ARG A 79 -3.48 9.35 -4.69
CA ARG A 79 -3.85 10.61 -5.34
C ARG A 79 -5.01 11.25 -4.61
N GLY A 80 -5.16 12.57 -4.77
CA GLY A 80 -6.27 13.32 -4.19
C GLY A 80 -6.00 13.74 -2.74
N LEU A 81 -7.06 14.05 -2.01
CA LEU A 81 -6.99 14.61 -0.66
C LEU A 81 -8.01 13.93 0.26
N LEU A 82 -7.53 13.33 1.35
CA LEU A 82 -8.36 12.79 2.42
C LEU A 82 -8.30 13.69 3.64
N SER A 83 -9.41 13.85 4.34
CA SER A 83 -9.44 14.40 5.70
C SER A 83 -9.58 13.27 6.70
N LEU A 84 -8.68 13.21 7.67
CA LEU A 84 -8.72 12.33 8.86
C LEU A 84 -8.79 13.20 10.10
N ASN A 85 -9.92 13.17 10.82
CA ASN A 85 -10.14 13.98 12.03
C ASN A 85 -9.88 15.49 11.83
N GLY A 86 -10.15 16.01 10.63
CA GLY A 86 -9.92 17.41 10.28
C GLY A 86 -8.50 17.75 9.82
N GLU A 87 -7.59 16.77 9.75
CA GLU A 87 -6.27 16.90 9.16
C GLU A 87 -6.29 16.43 7.71
N ASP A 88 -5.78 17.25 6.81
CA ASP A 88 -5.71 16.96 5.38
C ASP A 88 -4.46 16.14 5.05
N LEU A 89 -4.70 14.99 4.41
CA LEU A 89 -3.70 14.02 3.95
C LEU A 89 -3.68 14.02 2.42
N GLY A 90 -2.70 14.67 1.83
CA GLY A 90 -2.45 14.71 0.39
C GLY A 90 -1.69 13.48 -0.13
N PRO A 91 -1.29 13.45 -1.42
CA PRO A 91 -0.55 12.35 -2.02
C PRO A 91 0.68 11.97 -1.20
N THR A 92 0.99 10.67 -1.13
CA THR A 92 2.04 10.06 -0.33
C THR A 92 1.88 10.19 1.20
N SER A 93 0.81 10.84 1.69
CA SER A 93 0.48 10.78 3.11
C SER A 93 0.10 9.36 3.52
N TYR A 94 0.54 8.99 4.73
CA TYR A 94 0.34 7.65 5.28
C TYR A 94 -0.29 7.76 6.67
N ALA A 95 -1.31 6.96 6.92
CA ALA A 95 -1.89 6.79 8.25
C ALA A 95 -1.84 5.32 8.67
N ARG A 96 -1.52 5.10 9.93
CA ARG A 96 -1.52 3.80 10.58
C ARG A 96 -2.39 3.87 11.83
N LEU A 97 -3.35 2.96 11.93
CA LEU A 97 -4.30 2.88 13.03
C LEU A 97 -4.22 1.49 13.66
N ALA A 98 -3.82 1.43 14.92
CA ALA A 98 -3.79 0.20 15.70
C ALA A 98 -5.19 -0.37 15.93
N PRO A 99 -5.32 -1.67 16.25
CA PRO A 99 -6.58 -2.22 16.73
C PRO A 99 -7.12 -1.44 17.92
N GLY A 100 -8.42 -1.22 17.95
CA GLY A 100 -9.11 -0.40 18.96
C GLY A 100 -9.29 1.08 18.54
N VAL A 101 -8.74 1.53 17.41
CA VAL A 101 -8.80 2.92 16.95
C VAL A 101 -9.73 3.03 15.74
N PRO A 102 -11.02 3.38 15.93
CA PRO A 102 -11.93 3.65 14.83
C PRO A 102 -11.59 4.99 14.15
N ALA A 103 -11.88 5.10 12.86
CA ALA A 103 -11.66 6.32 12.10
C ALA A 103 -12.67 6.51 10.97
N THR A 104 -12.85 7.77 10.59
CA THR A 104 -13.57 8.15 9.37
C THR A 104 -12.65 9.00 8.52
N PHE A 105 -12.48 8.58 7.29
CA PHE A 105 -11.77 9.33 6.26
C PHE A 105 -12.79 9.91 5.30
N THR A 106 -12.68 11.18 4.98
CA THR A 106 -13.52 11.84 3.99
C THR A 106 -12.65 12.34 2.84
N SER A 107 -13.01 11.95 1.63
CA SER A 107 -12.35 12.43 0.42
C SER A 107 -12.86 13.84 0.11
N THR A 108 -11.98 14.84 0.12
CA THR A 108 -12.36 16.23 -0.16
C THR A 108 -12.34 16.53 -1.65
N GLU A 109 -11.61 15.74 -2.42
CA GLU A 109 -11.61 15.74 -3.88
C GLU A 109 -11.56 14.29 -4.41
N ALA A 110 -11.62 14.07 -5.73
CA ALA A 110 -11.48 12.74 -6.32
C ALA A 110 -10.15 12.10 -5.91
N SER A 111 -10.19 10.99 -5.18
CA SER A 111 -9.03 10.38 -4.55
C SER A 111 -8.86 8.90 -4.89
N MET A 112 -7.64 8.42 -4.76
CA MET A 112 -7.29 6.99 -4.79
C MET A 112 -6.44 6.67 -3.57
N VAL A 113 -6.77 5.59 -2.88
CA VAL A 113 -6.10 5.15 -1.66
C VAL A 113 -5.72 3.68 -1.74
N TYR A 114 -4.55 3.36 -1.20
CA TYR A 114 -4.16 2.00 -0.84
C TYR A 114 -4.58 1.75 0.61
N LEU A 115 -5.22 0.62 0.84
CA LEU A 115 -5.67 0.18 2.16
C LEU A 115 -5.10 -1.21 2.42
N ASN A 116 -4.48 -1.40 3.58
CA ASN A 116 -4.07 -2.70 4.09
C ASN A 116 -4.67 -2.89 5.49
N GLU A 117 -5.67 -3.73 5.58
CA GLU A 117 -6.34 -4.08 6.81
C GLU A 117 -5.98 -5.51 7.19
N ARG A 118 -5.56 -5.72 8.45
CA ARG A 118 -5.16 -7.04 8.92
C ARG A 118 -5.30 -7.21 10.44
N THR A 119 -5.49 -8.45 10.87
CA THR A 119 -5.32 -8.82 12.27
C THR A 119 -3.82 -9.01 12.53
N PRO A 120 -3.18 -8.22 13.40
CA PRO A 120 -1.76 -8.39 13.70
C PRO A 120 -1.54 -9.68 14.51
N MET A 121 -0.44 -10.39 14.21
CA MET A 121 -0.02 -11.60 14.96
C MET A 121 0.61 -11.26 16.32
N GLU A 122 1.18 -10.07 16.43
CA GLU A 122 1.77 -9.52 17.66
C GLU A 122 1.11 -8.18 17.99
N PRO A 123 1.11 -7.75 19.27
CA PRO A 123 0.54 -6.46 19.63
C PRO A 123 1.19 -5.31 18.86
N GLU A 124 0.39 -4.61 18.08
CA GLU A 124 0.78 -3.41 17.35
C GLU A 124 -0.11 -2.25 17.85
N THR A 125 0.47 -1.33 18.60
CA THR A 125 -0.25 -0.29 19.36
C THR A 125 -0.10 1.12 18.80
N ASP A 126 0.79 1.31 17.82
CA ASP A 126 1.11 2.63 17.30
C ASP A 126 0.04 3.12 16.30
N SER A 127 -0.49 4.31 16.57
CA SER A 127 -1.39 5.03 15.66
C SER A 127 -0.83 6.42 15.40
N TYR A 128 -0.67 6.74 14.12
CA TYR A 128 -0.13 8.03 13.68
C TYR A 128 -0.48 8.31 12.22
N ALA A 129 -0.33 9.57 11.82
CA ALA A 129 -0.35 9.99 10.44
C ALA A 129 0.94 10.74 10.07
N LEU A 130 1.39 10.54 8.84
CA LEU A 130 2.53 11.22 8.23
C LEU A 130 2.03 11.97 7.02
N ARG A 131 2.25 13.27 6.96
CA ARG A 131 1.86 14.09 5.81
C ARG A 131 2.87 13.93 4.68
N GLY A 132 2.39 13.74 3.47
CA GLY A 132 3.22 13.52 2.28
C GLY A 132 4.15 14.69 1.94
N ASP A 133 3.70 15.93 2.22
CA ASP A 133 4.48 17.16 2.03
C ASP A 133 5.56 17.39 3.11
N ALA A 134 5.49 16.67 4.22
CA ALA A 134 6.44 16.78 5.35
C ALA A 134 7.35 15.54 5.51
N LEU A 135 7.34 14.61 4.56
CA LEU A 135 8.16 13.41 4.62
C LEU A 135 9.67 13.72 4.51
N ASP A 136 10.46 13.12 5.40
CA ASP A 136 11.93 13.25 5.39
C ASP A 136 12.53 12.26 4.37
N TRP A 137 12.83 12.77 3.19
CA TRP A 137 13.44 11.99 2.11
C TRP A 137 14.96 11.95 2.23
N ARG A 138 15.52 10.79 2.45
CA ARG A 138 16.97 10.57 2.58
C ARG A 138 17.55 9.88 1.35
N GLN A 139 18.84 10.06 1.12
CA GLN A 139 19.57 9.33 0.10
C GLN A 139 19.48 7.82 0.36
N GLY A 140 19.10 7.07 -0.68
CA GLY A 140 19.09 5.61 -0.62
C GLY A 140 20.47 4.98 -0.82
N MET A 141 20.48 3.66 -0.96
CA MET A 141 21.74 2.85 -1.03
C MET A 141 22.55 3.08 -2.31
N VAL A 142 21.92 3.55 -3.38
CA VAL A 142 22.61 3.89 -4.63
C VAL A 142 22.25 5.31 -5.07
N PRO A 143 23.11 5.99 -5.87
CA PRO A 143 22.73 7.26 -6.49
C PRO A 143 21.43 7.14 -7.29
N GLY A 144 20.59 8.17 -7.23
CA GLY A 144 19.27 8.16 -7.88
C GLY A 144 18.13 7.66 -7.01
N LEU A 145 18.40 7.01 -5.87
CA LEU A 145 17.35 6.64 -4.91
C LEU A 145 17.18 7.67 -3.81
N LYS A 146 15.92 7.94 -3.46
CA LYS A 146 15.55 8.61 -2.21
C LYS A 146 14.51 7.75 -1.50
N VAL A 147 14.67 7.61 -0.18
CA VAL A 147 13.84 6.75 0.66
C VAL A 147 13.29 7.54 1.83
N THR A 148 12.03 7.30 2.19
CA THR A 148 11.44 7.74 3.44
C THR A 148 10.75 6.56 4.11
N SER A 149 11.03 6.35 5.41
CA SER A 149 10.41 5.30 6.20
C SER A 149 9.02 5.75 6.64
N LEU A 150 8.03 4.89 6.42
CA LEU A 150 6.66 5.10 6.87
C LEU A 150 6.38 4.31 8.16
N HIS A 151 6.90 3.10 8.26
CA HIS A 151 6.80 2.25 9.44
C HIS A 151 8.00 1.31 9.55
N GLN A 152 8.51 1.14 10.78
CA GLN A 152 9.60 0.22 11.09
C GLN A 152 9.19 -0.69 12.25
N GLY A 153 9.01 -1.97 11.96
CA GLY A 153 8.86 -3.03 12.95
C GLY A 153 10.17 -3.79 13.17
N LEU A 154 10.13 -4.91 13.89
CA LEU A 154 11.31 -5.75 14.15
C LEU A 154 11.90 -6.33 12.87
N THR A 155 11.06 -6.94 12.04
CA THR A 155 11.46 -7.55 10.76
C THR A 155 10.82 -6.86 9.56
N LYS A 156 9.74 -6.09 9.79
CA LYS A 156 8.90 -5.47 8.77
C LYS A 156 9.30 -4.01 8.57
N HIS A 157 9.40 -3.60 7.32
CA HIS A 157 9.65 -2.22 6.98
C HIS A 157 8.72 -1.78 5.84
N THR A 158 8.05 -0.65 6.03
CA THR A 158 7.22 0.02 5.02
C THR A 158 7.86 1.35 4.69
N ALA A 159 8.11 1.62 3.41
CA ALA A 159 8.78 2.82 2.95
C ALA A 159 8.21 3.30 1.61
N LEU A 160 8.42 4.58 1.32
CA LEU A 160 8.35 5.09 -0.04
C LEU A 160 9.76 5.20 -0.60
N VAL A 161 9.92 4.83 -1.86
CA VAL A 161 11.18 4.94 -2.59
C VAL A 161 10.93 5.69 -3.90
N ARG A 162 11.69 6.78 -4.10
CA ARG A 162 11.77 7.50 -5.37
C ARG A 162 12.99 7.05 -6.13
N TRP A 163 12.78 6.71 -7.39
CA TRP A 163 13.78 6.31 -8.35
C TRP A 163 13.92 7.40 -9.39
N ALA A 164 15.07 8.03 -9.47
CA ALA A 164 15.38 8.92 -10.58
C ALA A 164 15.37 8.14 -11.92
N PRO A 165 15.22 8.83 -13.07
CA PRO A 165 15.44 8.21 -14.37
C PRO A 165 16.77 7.43 -14.45
N GLU A 166 16.77 6.31 -15.18
CA GLU A 166 17.95 5.48 -15.50
C GLU A 166 18.71 4.97 -14.25
N THR A 167 18.02 4.83 -13.12
CA THR A 167 18.59 4.30 -11.88
C THR A 167 18.60 2.78 -11.91
N GLN A 168 19.73 2.17 -11.55
CA GLN A 168 19.90 0.72 -11.40
C GLN A 168 20.23 0.37 -9.96
N PHE A 169 19.66 -0.73 -9.47
CA PHE A 169 19.99 -1.27 -8.16
C PHE A 169 20.66 -2.64 -8.29
N ASN A 170 21.45 -3.01 -7.31
CA ASN A 170 22.14 -4.30 -7.31
C ASN A 170 21.14 -5.45 -7.12
N PRO A 171 21.42 -6.65 -7.68
CA PRO A 171 20.67 -7.85 -7.34
C PRO A 171 20.66 -8.05 -5.83
N HIS A 172 19.50 -8.34 -5.27
CA HIS A 172 19.34 -8.54 -3.84
C HIS A 172 18.19 -9.48 -3.52
N THR A 173 18.17 -9.98 -2.29
CA THR A 173 17.23 -11.01 -1.84
C THR A 173 16.36 -10.45 -0.72
N HIS A 174 15.06 -10.79 -0.73
CA HIS A 174 14.09 -10.37 0.25
C HIS A 174 13.77 -11.46 1.27
N VAL A 175 14.41 -11.40 2.43
CA VAL A 175 14.03 -12.23 3.58
C VAL A 175 12.66 -11.76 4.09
N GLY A 176 11.69 -12.69 4.17
CA GLY A 176 10.30 -12.34 4.52
C GLY A 176 9.52 -11.68 3.38
N GLY A 177 10.01 -11.79 2.12
CA GLY A 177 9.32 -11.33 0.92
C GLY A 177 9.26 -9.81 0.76
N GLU A 178 8.68 -9.41 -0.36
CA GLU A 178 8.51 -8.01 -0.74
C GLU A 178 7.13 -7.79 -1.36
N GLU A 179 6.57 -6.63 -1.09
CA GLU A 179 5.36 -6.10 -1.72
C GLU A 179 5.65 -4.70 -2.25
N ILE A 180 5.28 -4.42 -3.49
CA ILE A 180 5.45 -3.13 -4.16
C ILE A 180 4.12 -2.67 -4.71
N LEU A 181 3.77 -1.38 -4.51
CA LEU A 181 2.77 -0.68 -5.30
C LEU A 181 3.46 0.45 -6.04
N VAL A 182 3.36 0.47 -7.35
CA VAL A 182 3.89 1.56 -8.18
C VAL A 182 2.92 2.73 -8.15
N LEU A 183 3.37 3.87 -7.61
CA LEU A 183 2.57 5.08 -7.44
C LEU A 183 2.69 6.02 -8.63
N GLU A 184 3.91 6.13 -9.19
CA GLU A 184 4.24 6.99 -10.32
C GLU A 184 5.32 6.36 -11.20
N GLY A 185 5.33 6.71 -12.48
CA GLY A 185 6.34 6.25 -13.43
C GLY A 185 6.24 4.77 -13.77
N VAL A 186 7.39 4.14 -14.03
CA VAL A 186 7.46 2.71 -14.41
C VAL A 186 8.61 2.05 -13.66
N PHE A 187 8.26 1.17 -12.74
CA PHE A 187 9.24 0.28 -12.08
C PHE A 187 9.53 -0.92 -12.97
N ARG A 188 10.77 -1.40 -12.99
CA ARG A 188 11.20 -2.52 -13.83
C ARG A 188 12.11 -3.47 -13.06
N ASP A 189 12.06 -4.73 -13.44
CA ASP A 189 13.05 -5.76 -13.08
C ASP A 189 13.24 -6.72 -14.27
N GLU A 190 14.01 -7.78 -14.11
CA GLU A 190 14.22 -8.81 -15.13
C GLU A 190 12.96 -9.57 -15.52
N TYR A 191 11.89 -9.46 -14.73
CA TYR A 191 10.62 -10.15 -14.98
C TYR A 191 9.60 -9.30 -15.72
N GLY A 192 9.77 -7.96 -15.74
CA GLY A 192 8.81 -7.10 -16.45
C GLY A 192 8.96 -5.60 -16.23
N SER A 193 7.96 -4.89 -16.76
CA SER A 193 7.77 -3.45 -16.60
C SER A 193 6.42 -3.18 -15.97
N TYR A 194 6.39 -2.38 -14.93
CA TYR A 194 5.25 -2.19 -14.06
C TYR A 194 4.91 -0.70 -13.97
N PRO A 195 3.92 -0.22 -14.72
CA PRO A 195 3.48 1.18 -14.66
C PRO A 195 2.76 1.49 -13.35
N ALA A 196 2.56 2.79 -13.08
CA ALA A 196 1.78 3.26 -11.94
C ALA A 196 0.40 2.58 -11.90
N GLY A 197 -0.02 2.10 -10.71
CA GLY A 197 -1.21 1.27 -10.51
C GLY A 197 -0.93 -0.23 -10.50
N THR A 198 0.29 -0.67 -10.79
CA THR A 198 0.66 -2.08 -10.67
C THR A 198 1.05 -2.42 -9.24
N TRP A 199 0.50 -3.51 -8.71
CA TRP A 199 0.91 -4.10 -7.44
C TRP A 199 1.64 -5.42 -7.68
N ILE A 200 2.75 -5.63 -6.97
CA ILE A 200 3.61 -6.80 -7.08
C ILE A 200 3.81 -7.36 -5.67
N ARG A 201 3.73 -8.68 -5.53
CA ARG A 201 4.18 -9.39 -4.34
C ARG A 201 5.15 -10.48 -4.74
N SER A 202 6.34 -10.47 -4.13
CA SER A 202 7.41 -11.43 -4.35
C SER A 202 7.62 -12.26 -3.09
N PRO A 203 7.77 -13.60 -3.19
CA PRO A 203 7.83 -14.51 -2.05
C PRO A 203 9.10 -14.32 -1.19
N HIS A 204 9.09 -14.96 -0.02
CA HIS A 204 10.30 -15.12 0.80
C HIS A 204 11.47 -15.63 -0.03
N MET A 205 12.68 -15.07 0.19
CA MET A 205 13.91 -15.38 -0.56
C MET A 205 13.85 -15.10 -2.06
N SER A 206 12.84 -14.36 -2.54
CA SER A 206 12.86 -13.87 -3.91
C SER A 206 14.06 -12.97 -4.16
N ASN A 207 14.58 -13.03 -5.38
CA ASN A 207 15.70 -12.21 -5.83
C ASN A 207 15.31 -11.47 -7.08
N HIS A 208 15.70 -10.21 -7.19
CA HIS A 208 15.55 -9.43 -8.39
C HIS A 208 16.63 -8.35 -8.52
N ARG A 209 16.71 -7.77 -9.71
CA ARG A 209 17.55 -6.64 -10.05
C ARG A 209 16.68 -5.49 -10.57
N PRO A 210 16.17 -4.62 -9.69
CA PRO A 210 15.28 -3.56 -10.11
C PRO A 210 16.01 -2.38 -10.75
N PHE A 211 15.30 -1.71 -11.66
CA PHE A 211 15.80 -0.52 -12.35
C PHE A 211 14.63 0.36 -12.84
N THR A 212 14.95 1.56 -13.28
CA THR A 212 14.02 2.46 -13.96
C THR A 212 14.57 2.88 -15.32
N GLY A 213 13.69 3.21 -16.24
CA GLY A 213 14.00 3.89 -17.50
C GLY A 213 13.86 5.41 -17.36
N PRO A 214 13.62 6.12 -18.49
CA PRO A 214 13.57 7.59 -18.52
C PRO A 214 12.44 8.19 -17.71
N GLU A 215 11.40 7.41 -17.34
CA GLU A 215 10.26 7.89 -16.55
C GLU A 215 10.57 7.98 -15.05
N GLY A 216 11.58 7.23 -14.57
CA GLY A 216 11.76 7.01 -13.14
C GLY A 216 10.59 6.26 -12.53
N ALA A 217 10.51 6.20 -11.21
CA ALA A 217 9.36 5.65 -10.48
C ALA A 217 9.27 6.18 -9.05
N THR A 218 8.06 6.19 -8.50
CA THR A 218 7.81 6.28 -7.05
C THR A 218 7.03 5.04 -6.64
N ILE A 219 7.51 4.32 -5.62
CA ILE A 219 6.89 3.09 -5.14
C ILE A 219 6.63 3.15 -3.64
N LEU A 220 5.52 2.53 -3.20
CA LEU A 220 5.38 2.01 -1.85
C LEU A 220 6.02 0.63 -1.84
N VAL A 221 6.89 0.37 -0.88
CA VAL A 221 7.51 -0.96 -0.67
C VAL A 221 7.30 -1.43 0.75
N LYS A 222 6.97 -2.72 0.91
CA LYS A 222 6.91 -3.41 2.20
C LYS A 222 7.79 -4.65 2.11
N VAL A 223 8.68 -4.83 3.08
CA VAL A 223 9.59 -5.99 3.13
C VAL A 223 9.53 -6.68 4.49
N GLY A 224 9.87 -7.96 4.52
CA GLY A 224 10.01 -8.73 5.75
C GLY A 224 8.69 -9.05 6.45
N HIS A 225 7.56 -8.96 5.76
CA HIS A 225 6.22 -9.07 6.37
C HIS A 225 5.44 -10.32 5.93
N LEU A 226 5.92 -11.05 4.92
CA LEU A 226 5.29 -12.28 4.48
C LEU A 226 5.65 -13.44 5.40
N ASP A 227 4.71 -14.36 5.57
CA ASP A 227 4.94 -15.57 6.35
C ASP A 227 6.07 -16.39 5.71
N VAL A 228 6.97 -16.83 6.56
CA VAL A 228 8.02 -17.78 6.21
C VAL A 228 7.46 -19.16 6.57
N ALA A 229 7.03 -19.91 5.55
CA ALA A 229 6.56 -21.28 5.76
C ALA A 229 7.75 -22.23 6.04
#